data_d3afc6bb465fd00e5b24dcdc1b017161
#
_entry.id   d3afc6bb465fd00e5b24dcdc1b017161
#
_cell.length_a   1.000
_cell.length_b   1.000
_cell.length_c   1.000
_cell.angle_alpha   90.00
_cell.angle_beta   90.00
_cell.angle_gamma   90.00
#
_symmetry.space_group_name_H-M   'P 1'
#
loop_
_entity.id
_entity.type
_entity.pdbx_description
1 polymer ?
#
loop_
_entity_poly.entity_id
_entity_poly.type
_entity_poly.pdbx_seq_one_letter_code
_entity_poly.pdbx_strand_id
1 'polypeptide(L)'
;MNKRILLGIDAPISPATQQALRSTSEFVEQAAPQLHLVLLHVIPIPAISSPALGMYVGHMQPTSFTSEQSSQAEEVLRHARVELLKRGVDAGQIETLIHTGVPADQIVKVANELHVDFIVVGSRGSSTRQKIRRFLAGSTSQRILQLAPCPVMIVRCPQTKRPADLVTWYEKSITHYLQEHTSDLTVFSPLEVAQMFAPPGKKVVGRKERAAAILALEQLAHGGVLCRHDVKGEMRYVND
;
A
#
# COMPACT_ATOMS: atom_id res chain seq x y z
N MET A 1 -25.17 -20.31 9.37
CA MET A 1 -23.92 -20.10 10.17
C MET A 1 -23.34 -18.77 9.72
N ASN A 2 -23.16 -17.83 10.67
CA ASN A 2 -22.53 -16.55 10.34
C ASN A 2 -21.05 -16.78 10.07
N LYS A 3 -20.58 -16.43 8.89
CA LYS A 3 -19.16 -16.49 8.55
C LYS A 3 -18.42 -15.28 9.10
N ARG A 4 -17.21 -15.51 9.64
CA ARG A 4 -16.37 -14.45 10.21
C ARG A 4 -15.06 -14.31 9.41
N ILE A 5 -14.72 -13.09 9.03
CA ILE A 5 -13.45 -12.76 8.41
C ILE A 5 -12.65 -11.87 9.36
N LEU A 6 -11.43 -12.25 9.67
CA LEU A 6 -10.49 -11.46 10.45
C LEU A 6 -9.58 -10.68 9.52
N LEU A 7 -9.61 -9.36 9.61
CA LEU A 7 -8.79 -8.46 8.81
C LEU A 7 -7.75 -7.76 9.69
N GLY A 8 -6.48 -8.04 9.44
CA GLY A 8 -5.36 -7.38 10.12
C GLY A 8 -5.11 -5.97 9.58
N ILE A 9 -5.17 -4.97 10.47
CA ILE A 9 -4.98 -3.55 10.15
C ILE A 9 -3.63 -3.07 10.71
N ASP A 10 -2.76 -2.56 9.87
CA ASP A 10 -1.48 -1.94 10.26
C ASP A 10 -1.62 -0.43 10.54
N ALA A 11 -0.69 0.12 11.30
CA ALA A 11 -0.60 1.55 11.57
C ALA A 11 0.79 2.08 11.16
N PRO A 12 0.85 3.14 10.33
CA PRO A 12 -0.27 3.72 9.57
C PRO A 12 -0.81 2.74 8.52
N ILE A 13 -2.07 2.91 8.11
CA ILE A 13 -2.70 2.02 7.11
C ILE A 13 -1.88 2.03 5.82
N SER A 14 -1.28 0.90 5.50
CA SER A 14 -0.46 0.74 4.29
C SER A 14 -1.31 0.61 3.03
N PRO A 15 -0.75 0.87 1.83
CA PRO A 15 -1.46 0.62 0.58
C PRO A 15 -1.93 -0.83 0.41
N ALA A 16 -1.20 -1.80 1.00
CA ALA A 16 -1.61 -3.20 0.98
C ALA A 16 -2.83 -3.45 1.87
N THR A 17 -2.90 -2.81 3.03
CA THR A 17 -4.07 -2.87 3.92
C THR A 17 -5.26 -2.12 3.31
N GLN A 18 -5.05 -0.98 2.64
CA GLN A 18 -6.12 -0.31 1.89
C GLN A 18 -6.70 -1.22 0.79
N GLN A 19 -5.84 -1.92 0.06
CA GLN A 19 -6.29 -2.88 -0.93
C GLN A 19 -6.99 -4.10 -0.28
N ALA A 20 -6.54 -4.54 0.90
CA ALA A 20 -7.21 -5.60 1.66
C ALA A 20 -8.62 -5.18 2.10
N LEU A 21 -8.80 -3.96 2.61
CA LEU A 21 -10.11 -3.38 2.92
C LEU A 21 -11.02 -3.38 1.69
N ARG A 22 -10.50 -2.94 0.54
CA ARG A 22 -11.25 -2.92 -0.72
C ARG A 22 -11.67 -4.33 -1.15
N SER A 23 -10.73 -5.26 -1.27
CA SER A 23 -11.04 -6.62 -1.69
C SER A 23 -12.01 -7.30 -0.73
N THR A 24 -11.90 -7.03 0.59
CA THR A 24 -12.81 -7.59 1.58
C THR A 24 -14.22 -7.00 1.45
N SER A 25 -14.39 -5.71 1.17
CA SER A 25 -15.71 -5.12 0.94
C SER A 25 -16.41 -5.73 -0.28
N GLU A 26 -15.67 -5.98 -1.36
CA GLU A 26 -16.18 -6.65 -2.56
C GLU A 26 -16.69 -8.09 -2.25
N PHE A 27 -16.00 -8.82 -1.36
CA PHE A 27 -16.46 -10.13 -0.89
C PHE A 27 -17.73 -10.04 -0.04
N VAL A 28 -17.83 -9.04 0.84
CA VAL A 28 -19.01 -8.85 1.71
C VAL A 28 -20.23 -8.52 0.88
N GLU A 29 -20.09 -7.66 -0.11
CA GLU A 29 -21.17 -7.26 -1.01
C GLU A 29 -21.74 -8.47 -1.79
N GLN A 30 -20.87 -9.41 -2.19
CA GLN A 30 -21.26 -10.60 -2.95
C GLN A 30 -21.79 -11.75 -2.08
N ALA A 31 -21.43 -11.80 -0.80
CA ALA A 31 -21.59 -13.01 0.04
C ALA A 31 -22.84 -13.03 0.92
N ALA A 32 -23.75 -12.05 0.82
CA ALA A 32 -24.99 -11.96 1.63
C ALA A 32 -24.80 -11.47 3.09
N PRO A 33 -25.89 -11.08 3.79
CA PRO A 33 -25.88 -10.38 5.09
C PRO A 33 -25.37 -11.19 6.29
N GLN A 34 -24.90 -12.42 6.09
CA GLN A 34 -24.45 -13.31 7.17
C GLN A 34 -22.92 -13.26 7.41
N LEU A 35 -22.20 -12.34 6.77
CA LEU A 35 -20.76 -12.25 6.89
C LEU A 35 -20.39 -11.14 7.88
N HIS A 36 -19.59 -11.46 8.91
CA HIS A 36 -19.09 -10.51 9.89
C HIS A 36 -17.59 -10.25 9.68
N LEU A 37 -17.21 -8.98 9.72
CA LEU A 37 -15.82 -8.53 9.63
C LEU A 37 -15.30 -8.18 11.02
N VAL A 38 -14.19 -8.78 11.41
CA VAL A 38 -13.44 -8.43 12.61
C VAL A 38 -12.17 -7.68 12.17
N LEU A 39 -12.11 -6.38 12.46
CA LEU A 39 -10.94 -5.55 12.22
C LEU A 39 -10.02 -5.62 13.43
N LEU A 40 -8.84 -6.18 13.28
CA LEU A 40 -7.87 -6.31 14.36
C LEU A 40 -6.66 -5.42 14.11
N HIS A 41 -6.41 -4.50 15.03
CA HIS A 41 -5.13 -3.80 15.12
C HIS A 41 -4.33 -4.36 16.30
N VAL A 42 -3.05 -4.65 16.06
CA VAL A 42 -2.14 -5.11 17.10
C VAL A 42 -1.07 -4.06 17.35
N ILE A 43 -1.05 -3.51 18.55
CA ILE A 43 0.01 -2.60 19.02
C ILE A 43 1.25 -3.46 19.29
N PRO A 44 2.36 -3.28 18.54
CA PRO A 44 3.52 -4.12 18.70
C PRO A 44 4.25 -3.81 20.00
N ILE A 45 4.53 -4.84 20.80
CA ILE A 45 5.46 -4.73 21.91
C ILE A 45 6.88 -4.94 21.37
N PRO A 46 7.82 -4.03 21.64
CA PRO A 46 9.21 -4.24 21.25
C PRO A 46 9.73 -5.56 21.82
N ALA A 47 10.15 -6.47 20.95
CA ALA A 47 10.85 -7.66 21.42
C ALA A 47 12.23 -7.24 21.94
N ILE A 48 12.46 -7.33 23.23
CA ILE A 48 13.79 -7.13 23.82
C ILE A 48 14.59 -8.39 23.53
N SER A 49 15.36 -8.37 22.44
CA SER A 49 16.17 -9.50 21.99
C SER A 49 17.60 -9.48 22.51
N SER A 50 17.83 -8.97 23.73
CA SER A 50 19.16 -9.02 24.35
C SER A 50 19.24 -10.14 25.39
N PRO A 51 20.05 -11.18 25.15
CA PRO A 51 20.24 -12.26 26.13
C PRO A 51 20.76 -11.76 27.50
N ALA A 52 21.51 -10.64 27.48
CA ALA A 52 22.05 -10.03 28.71
C ALA A 52 20.99 -9.29 29.55
N LEU A 53 19.88 -8.86 28.94
CA LEU A 53 18.76 -8.21 29.65
C LEU A 53 17.68 -9.22 30.11
N GLY A 54 17.67 -10.44 29.58
CA GLY A 54 16.70 -11.46 29.92
C GLY A 54 16.68 -11.84 31.42
N MET A 55 17.82 -11.68 32.13
CA MET A 55 17.87 -11.91 33.56
C MET A 55 17.23 -10.79 34.40
N TYR A 56 17.10 -9.57 33.84
CA TYR A 56 16.56 -8.40 34.57
C TYR A 56 15.06 -8.15 34.22
N VAL A 57 14.55 -8.72 33.13
CA VAL A 57 13.20 -8.44 32.65
C VAL A 57 12.12 -9.30 33.32
N GLY A 58 12.51 -10.31 34.12
CA GLY A 58 11.56 -11.18 34.83
C GLY A 58 10.60 -10.47 35.80
N HIS A 59 10.78 -9.18 36.07
CA HIS A 59 9.97 -8.38 36.98
C HIS A 59 9.40 -7.09 36.35
N MET A 60 9.69 -6.83 35.08
CA MET A 60 8.99 -5.74 34.35
C MET A 60 7.61 -6.22 33.94
N GLN A 61 6.60 -5.79 34.66
CA GLN A 61 5.22 -5.83 34.21
C GLN A 61 5.16 -5.21 32.81
N PRO A 62 4.36 -5.77 31.88
CA PRO A 62 4.17 -5.14 30.58
C PRO A 62 3.72 -3.70 30.85
N THR A 63 4.58 -2.75 30.42
CA THR A 63 4.28 -1.33 30.54
C THR A 63 2.90 -1.07 30.01
N SER A 64 2.02 -0.60 30.88
CA SER A 64 0.67 -0.14 30.51
C SER A 64 0.82 0.76 29.28
N PHE A 65 -0.02 0.49 28.26
CA PHE A 65 -0.04 1.31 27.04
C PHE A 65 -0.10 2.77 27.40
N THR A 66 0.67 3.59 26.67
CA THR A 66 0.45 5.01 26.77
C THR A 66 -0.94 5.30 26.18
N SER A 67 -1.67 6.20 26.81
CA SER A 67 -2.96 6.67 26.32
C SER A 67 -2.91 7.08 24.84
N GLU A 68 -1.74 7.54 24.41
CA GLU A 68 -1.43 7.93 23.04
C GLU A 68 -1.43 6.75 22.04
N GLN A 69 -0.87 5.60 22.44
CA GLN A 69 -0.88 4.38 21.61
C GLN A 69 -2.28 3.80 21.46
N SER A 70 -3.09 3.85 22.51
CA SER A 70 -4.50 3.44 22.47
C SER A 70 -5.29 4.35 21.53
N SER A 71 -5.16 5.66 21.67
CA SER A 71 -5.86 6.63 20.83
C SER A 71 -5.47 6.49 19.36
N GLN A 72 -4.20 6.24 19.08
CA GLN A 72 -3.74 5.99 17.71
C GLN A 72 -4.32 4.69 17.12
N ALA A 73 -4.39 3.63 17.91
CA ALA A 73 -4.98 2.36 17.48
C ALA A 73 -6.48 2.49 17.19
N GLU A 74 -7.22 3.20 18.05
CA GLU A 74 -8.64 3.49 17.85
C GLU A 74 -8.87 4.31 16.58
N GLU A 75 -8.05 5.34 16.35
CA GLU A 75 -8.14 6.18 15.17
C GLU A 75 -7.89 5.40 13.87
N VAL A 76 -6.92 4.50 13.87
CA VAL A 76 -6.63 3.62 12.71
C VAL A 76 -7.82 2.69 12.43
N LEU A 77 -8.40 2.07 13.45
CA LEU A 77 -9.57 1.21 13.30
C LEU A 77 -10.81 2.00 12.87
N ARG A 78 -11.00 3.21 13.41
CA ARG A 78 -12.07 4.12 13.00
C ARG A 78 -11.95 4.47 11.51
N HIS A 79 -10.76 4.79 11.01
CA HIS A 79 -10.49 5.03 9.59
C HIS A 79 -10.83 3.80 8.74
N ALA A 80 -10.37 2.62 9.14
CA ALA A 80 -10.66 1.37 8.43
C ALA A 80 -12.16 1.07 8.38
N ARG A 81 -12.87 1.28 9.49
CA ARG A 81 -14.33 1.13 9.57
C ARG A 81 -15.06 2.10 8.65
N VAL A 82 -14.69 3.39 8.66
CA VAL A 82 -15.29 4.40 7.79
C VAL A 82 -15.09 4.05 6.32
N GLU A 83 -13.92 3.53 5.95
CA GLU A 83 -13.65 3.11 4.57
C GLU A 83 -14.54 1.93 4.13
N LEU A 84 -14.81 0.98 5.01
CA LEU A 84 -15.75 -0.12 4.73
C LEU A 84 -17.20 0.35 4.62
N LEU A 85 -17.63 1.25 5.52
CA LEU A 85 -18.97 1.85 5.45
C LEU A 85 -19.22 2.60 4.15
N LYS A 86 -18.23 3.39 3.68
CA LYS A 86 -18.28 4.07 2.37
C LYS A 86 -18.41 3.10 1.20
N ARG A 87 -18.01 1.84 1.37
CA ARG A 87 -18.09 0.77 0.37
C ARG A 87 -19.35 -0.09 0.52
N GLY A 88 -20.31 0.33 1.34
CA GLY A 88 -21.59 -0.33 1.48
C GLY A 88 -21.63 -1.48 2.48
N VAL A 89 -20.56 -1.72 3.26
CA VAL A 89 -20.60 -2.71 4.35
C VAL A 89 -21.44 -2.18 5.50
N ASP A 90 -22.39 -2.98 6.00
CA ASP A 90 -23.26 -2.58 7.10
C ASP A 90 -22.48 -2.41 8.41
N ALA A 91 -22.84 -1.39 9.21
CA ALA A 91 -22.18 -1.09 10.47
C ALA A 91 -22.28 -2.22 11.50
N GLY A 92 -23.38 -2.99 11.46
CA GLY A 92 -23.61 -4.14 12.33
C GLY A 92 -22.78 -5.37 11.96
N GLN A 93 -22.17 -5.38 10.78
CA GLN A 93 -21.28 -6.45 10.32
C GLN A 93 -19.81 -6.20 10.69
N ILE A 94 -19.47 -5.03 11.25
CA ILE A 94 -18.07 -4.62 11.51
C ILE A 94 -17.83 -4.57 13.02
N GLU A 95 -16.98 -5.47 13.50
CA GLU A 95 -16.41 -5.47 14.86
C GLU A 95 -14.96 -4.96 14.81
N THR A 96 -14.52 -4.26 15.86
CA THR A 96 -13.16 -3.73 15.98
C THR A 96 -12.50 -4.23 17.25
N LEU A 97 -11.26 -4.73 17.14
CA LEU A 97 -10.48 -5.25 18.26
C LEU A 97 -9.07 -4.62 18.26
N ILE A 98 -8.59 -4.30 19.47
CA ILE A 98 -7.22 -3.86 19.71
C ILE A 98 -6.55 -4.88 20.61
N HIS A 99 -5.47 -5.45 20.15
CA HIS A 99 -4.63 -6.35 20.93
C HIS A 99 -3.20 -5.80 21.00
N THR A 100 -2.39 -6.45 21.81
CA THR A 100 -1.01 -6.07 22.07
C THR A 100 -0.12 -7.27 22.02
N GLY A 101 1.08 -7.09 21.47
CA GLY A 101 2.04 -8.19 21.37
C GLY A 101 2.66 -8.33 19.99
N VAL A 102 3.05 -9.55 19.66
CA VAL A 102 3.58 -9.89 18.32
C VAL A 102 2.40 -10.00 17.34
N PRO A 103 2.33 -9.18 16.29
CA PRO A 103 1.15 -9.11 15.42
C PRO A 103 0.70 -10.46 14.87
N ALA A 104 1.64 -11.28 14.39
CA ALA A 104 1.28 -12.60 13.84
C ALA A 104 0.63 -13.51 14.89
N ASP A 105 1.19 -13.54 16.10
CA ASP A 105 0.72 -14.42 17.17
C ASP A 105 -0.66 -13.99 17.67
N GLN A 106 -0.90 -12.67 17.79
CA GLN A 106 -2.18 -12.12 18.18
C GLN A 106 -3.26 -12.36 17.12
N ILE A 107 -2.95 -12.21 15.85
CA ILE A 107 -3.89 -12.50 14.76
C ILE A 107 -4.28 -13.98 14.78
N VAL A 108 -3.34 -14.90 14.94
CA VAL A 108 -3.61 -16.35 15.02
C VAL A 108 -4.43 -16.67 16.29
N LYS A 109 -4.08 -16.06 17.42
CA LYS A 109 -4.81 -16.24 18.69
C LYS A 109 -6.26 -15.83 18.54
N VAL A 110 -6.54 -14.61 18.06
CA VAL A 110 -7.90 -14.11 17.84
C VAL A 110 -8.65 -14.96 16.82
N ALA A 111 -7.98 -15.42 15.76
CA ALA A 111 -8.59 -16.32 14.78
C ALA A 111 -9.07 -17.63 15.39
N ASN A 112 -8.31 -18.20 16.33
CA ASN A 112 -8.71 -19.39 17.07
C ASN A 112 -9.86 -19.09 18.06
N GLU A 113 -9.75 -18.02 18.84
CA GLU A 113 -10.74 -17.66 19.87
C GLU A 113 -12.12 -17.36 19.28
N LEU A 114 -12.15 -16.65 18.16
CA LEU A 114 -13.39 -16.27 17.47
C LEU A 114 -13.86 -17.30 16.43
N HIS A 115 -13.10 -18.38 16.22
CA HIS A 115 -13.38 -19.40 15.21
C HIS A 115 -13.66 -18.79 13.86
N VAL A 116 -12.74 -17.91 13.38
CA VAL A 116 -12.91 -17.22 12.11
C VAL A 116 -12.75 -18.21 10.94
N ASP A 117 -13.53 -18.01 9.88
CA ASP A 117 -13.49 -18.84 8.69
C ASP A 117 -12.33 -18.45 7.76
N PHE A 118 -11.82 -17.20 7.90
CA PHE A 118 -10.86 -16.65 6.96
C PHE A 118 -10.06 -15.50 7.56
N ILE A 119 -8.75 -15.45 7.29
CA ILE A 119 -7.87 -14.33 7.66
C ILE A 119 -7.48 -13.55 6.42
N VAL A 120 -7.57 -12.21 6.46
CA VAL A 120 -7.09 -11.31 5.42
C VAL A 120 -6.00 -10.40 5.99
N VAL A 121 -4.86 -10.32 5.31
CA VAL A 121 -3.76 -9.42 5.70
C VAL A 121 -3.11 -8.78 4.48
N GLY A 122 -2.63 -7.56 4.65
CA GLY A 122 -1.77 -6.92 3.66
C GLY A 122 -0.39 -7.60 3.56
N SER A 123 0.17 -7.67 2.38
CA SER A 123 1.48 -8.33 2.15
C SER A 123 2.66 -7.61 2.79
N ARG A 124 2.53 -6.30 3.08
CA ARG A 124 3.58 -5.47 3.69
C ARG A 124 2.93 -4.34 4.48
N GLY A 125 3.30 -4.24 5.76
CA GLY A 125 3.06 -3.05 6.55
C GLY A 125 4.01 -1.91 6.16
N SER A 126 3.85 -0.75 6.81
CA SER A 126 4.58 0.49 6.51
C SER A 126 6.07 0.48 6.83
N SER A 127 6.63 -0.56 7.41
CA SER A 127 8.06 -0.63 7.77
C SER A 127 8.95 -0.85 6.53
N THR A 128 9.03 0.17 5.68
CA THR A 128 9.80 0.21 4.44
C THR A 128 11.24 0.65 4.68
N ARG A 129 12.06 -0.10 5.39
CA ARG A 129 13.49 0.24 5.44
C ARG A 129 14.48 -0.84 5.04
N GLN A 130 14.05 -1.99 4.52
CA GLN A 130 15.03 -2.94 3.97
C GLN A 130 14.59 -3.57 2.64
N LYS A 131 15.36 -3.23 1.61
CA LYS A 131 15.38 -3.82 0.28
C LYS A 131 15.85 -5.27 0.35
N ILE A 132 15.01 -6.19 0.77
CA ILE A 132 15.29 -7.60 0.52
C ILE A 132 14.28 -8.11 -0.50
N ARG A 133 14.73 -8.14 -1.73
CA ARG A 133 14.00 -8.45 -2.98
C ARG A 133 13.56 -9.93 -3.11
N ARG A 134 13.64 -10.76 -2.08
CA ARG A 134 13.49 -12.22 -2.24
C ARG A 134 12.33 -12.88 -1.51
N PHE A 135 11.58 -12.17 -0.64
CA PHE A 135 10.44 -12.79 0.03
C PHE A 135 9.14 -12.10 -0.34
N LEU A 136 8.20 -12.88 -0.87
CA LEU A 136 6.92 -12.44 -1.42
C LEU A 136 5.90 -12.02 -0.35
N ALA A 137 6.16 -12.29 0.92
CA ALA A 137 5.33 -11.91 2.07
C ALA A 137 6.21 -11.27 3.15
N GLY A 138 5.67 -10.33 3.95
CA GLY A 138 6.34 -9.79 5.12
C GLY A 138 6.48 -10.84 6.23
N SER A 139 7.35 -10.63 7.20
CA SER A 139 7.57 -11.56 8.32
C SER A 139 6.28 -11.94 9.05
N THR A 140 5.39 -10.97 9.27
CA THR A 140 4.07 -11.18 9.88
C THR A 140 3.19 -12.08 9.02
N SER A 141 3.04 -11.78 7.73
CA SER A 141 2.20 -12.56 6.82
C SER A 141 2.73 -13.99 6.65
N GLN A 142 4.06 -14.19 6.62
CA GLN A 142 4.67 -15.51 6.56
C GLN A 142 4.38 -16.33 7.80
N ARG A 143 4.52 -15.72 8.98
CA ARG A 143 4.25 -16.39 10.25
C ARG A 143 2.77 -16.76 10.41
N ILE A 144 1.85 -15.87 9.95
CA ILE A 144 0.42 -16.17 9.92
C ILE A 144 0.14 -17.39 9.03
N LEU A 145 0.72 -17.45 7.81
CA LEU A 145 0.53 -18.59 6.90
C LEU A 145 0.97 -19.93 7.52
N GLN A 146 1.97 -19.91 8.40
CA GLN A 146 2.46 -21.13 9.06
C GLN A 146 1.59 -21.57 10.24
N LEU A 147 0.93 -20.62 10.93
CA LEU A 147 0.28 -20.88 12.21
C LEU A 147 -1.25 -20.75 12.16
N ALA A 148 -1.82 -20.24 11.06
CA ALA A 148 -3.25 -19.97 10.95
C ALA A 148 -4.09 -21.26 11.02
N PRO A 149 -5.21 -21.25 11.76
CA PRO A 149 -6.13 -22.39 11.87
C PRO A 149 -7.09 -22.48 10.67
N CYS A 150 -7.12 -21.46 9.82
CA CYS A 150 -8.06 -21.32 8.70
C CYS A 150 -7.34 -20.75 7.46
N PRO A 151 -7.98 -20.73 6.27
CA PRO A 151 -7.43 -20.12 5.07
C PRO A 151 -7.00 -18.67 5.28
N VAL A 152 -5.87 -18.28 4.65
CA VAL A 152 -5.28 -16.92 4.73
C VAL A 152 -5.18 -16.31 3.35
N MET A 153 -5.74 -15.12 3.18
CA MET A 153 -5.56 -14.29 2.00
C MET A 153 -4.51 -13.23 2.27
N ILE A 154 -3.45 -13.23 1.49
CA ILE A 154 -2.46 -12.15 1.50
C ILE A 154 -2.74 -11.21 0.33
N VAL A 155 -3.21 -10.02 0.65
CA VAL A 155 -3.51 -9.00 -0.35
C VAL A 155 -2.27 -8.17 -0.61
N ARG A 156 -1.87 -8.10 -1.87
CA ARG A 156 -0.79 -7.22 -2.32
C ARG A 156 -1.38 -5.92 -2.82
N CYS A 157 -0.75 -4.81 -2.45
CA CYS A 157 -0.98 -3.60 -3.22
C CYS A 157 -0.69 -3.93 -4.69
N PRO A 158 -1.64 -3.71 -5.61
CA PRO A 158 -1.28 -3.72 -7.01
C PRO A 158 -0.09 -2.77 -7.12
N GLN A 159 1.07 -3.31 -7.48
CA GLN A 159 2.14 -2.43 -7.91
C GLN A 159 1.47 -1.69 -9.07
N THR A 160 1.21 -0.40 -8.90
CA THR A 160 1.03 0.48 -10.07
C THR A 160 2.11 0.00 -10.99
N LYS A 161 1.71 -0.69 -12.07
CA LYS A 161 2.65 -1.34 -12.99
C LYS A 161 3.74 -0.31 -13.15
N ARG A 162 4.96 -0.59 -12.61
CA ARG A 162 6.09 0.23 -13.03
C ARG A 162 5.92 0.18 -14.52
N PRO A 163 5.75 1.31 -15.18
CA PRO A 163 5.59 1.27 -16.62
C PRO A 163 6.65 0.30 -17.08
N ALA A 164 6.25 -0.73 -17.81
CA ALA A 164 7.15 -1.80 -18.21
C ALA A 164 8.38 -1.20 -18.91
N ASP A 165 8.24 0.06 -19.30
CA ASP A 165 9.22 0.93 -19.89
C ASP A 165 9.01 2.36 -19.36
N LEU A 166 10.09 3.03 -19.00
CA LEU A 166 10.13 4.46 -18.64
C LEU A 166 9.61 5.33 -19.79
N VAL A 167 9.79 4.90 -21.01
CA VAL A 167 9.31 5.58 -22.23
C VAL A 167 7.79 5.68 -22.20
N THR A 168 7.10 4.56 -22.02
CA THR A 168 5.62 4.52 -21.92
C THR A 168 5.10 5.35 -20.74
N TRP A 169 5.86 5.48 -19.65
CA TRP A 169 5.51 6.35 -18.54
C TRP A 169 5.51 7.82 -18.97
N TYR A 170 6.59 8.27 -19.61
CA TYR A 170 6.70 9.65 -20.07
C TYR A 170 5.69 9.96 -21.17
N GLU A 171 5.47 9.05 -22.13
CA GLU A 171 4.42 9.21 -23.15
C GLU A 171 3.05 9.47 -22.54
N LYS A 172 2.63 8.61 -21.62
CA LYS A 172 1.32 8.76 -20.95
C LYS A 172 1.23 10.05 -20.13
N SER A 173 2.30 10.42 -19.44
CA SER A 173 2.33 11.63 -18.61
C SER A 173 2.26 12.89 -19.47
N ILE A 174 3.00 12.93 -20.59
CA ILE A 174 2.97 14.05 -21.55
C ILE A 174 1.57 14.15 -22.19
N THR A 175 1.05 13.02 -22.68
CA THR A 175 -0.28 12.99 -23.32
C THR A 175 -1.37 13.46 -22.37
N HIS A 176 -1.33 13.03 -21.11
CA HIS A 176 -2.29 13.47 -20.09
C HIS A 176 -2.17 14.98 -19.83
N TYR A 177 -0.94 15.49 -19.69
CA TYR A 177 -0.69 16.91 -19.50
C TYR A 177 -1.24 17.74 -20.66
N LEU A 178 -1.01 17.31 -21.91
CA LEU A 178 -1.52 17.99 -23.09
C LEU A 178 -3.07 17.96 -23.17
N GLN A 179 -3.71 16.88 -22.71
CA GLN A 179 -5.16 16.78 -22.63
C GLN A 179 -5.78 17.75 -21.62
N GLU A 180 -5.07 18.03 -20.53
CA GLU A 180 -5.50 18.99 -19.50
C GLU A 180 -5.22 20.45 -19.90
N HIS A 181 -4.29 20.68 -20.82
CA HIS A 181 -3.81 22.00 -21.26
C HIS A 181 -3.98 22.19 -22.78
N THR A 182 -5.15 21.87 -23.29
CA THR A 182 -5.43 21.86 -24.75
C THR A 182 -5.39 23.23 -25.41
N SER A 183 -5.49 24.33 -24.64
CA SER A 183 -5.47 25.70 -25.17
C SER A 183 -4.11 26.36 -25.09
N ASP A 184 -3.11 25.74 -24.46
CA ASP A 184 -1.82 26.34 -24.18
C ASP A 184 -0.75 25.80 -25.14
N LEU A 185 -0.02 26.71 -25.77
CA LEU A 185 1.21 26.33 -26.51
C LEU A 185 2.26 25.86 -25.51
N THR A 186 2.54 24.57 -25.52
CA THR A 186 3.51 23.97 -24.58
C THR A 186 4.79 23.56 -25.31
N VAL A 187 5.92 24.00 -24.79
CA VAL A 187 7.25 23.64 -25.32
C VAL A 187 7.95 22.75 -24.30
N PHE A 188 8.35 21.56 -24.73
CA PHE A 188 9.07 20.61 -23.89
C PHE A 188 10.53 20.49 -24.28
N SER A 189 11.41 20.48 -23.28
CA SER A 189 12.76 19.94 -23.43
C SER A 189 12.87 18.57 -22.77
N PRO A 190 13.77 17.69 -23.22
CA PRO A 190 13.95 16.37 -22.61
C PRO A 190 14.30 16.40 -21.12
N LEU A 191 15.00 17.44 -20.68
CA LEU A 191 15.37 17.60 -19.27
C LEU A 191 14.18 18.02 -18.42
N GLU A 192 13.40 18.99 -18.89
CA GLU A 192 12.18 19.44 -18.22
C GLU A 192 11.16 18.30 -18.08
N VAL A 193 10.93 17.54 -19.16
CA VAL A 193 10.04 16.36 -19.13
C VAL A 193 10.51 15.33 -18.11
N ALA A 194 11.81 15.03 -18.09
CA ALA A 194 12.36 14.07 -17.15
C ALA A 194 12.23 14.53 -15.69
N GLN A 195 12.23 15.82 -15.42
CA GLN A 195 12.05 16.42 -14.10
C GLN A 195 10.58 16.54 -13.72
N MET A 196 9.76 17.09 -14.59
CA MET A 196 8.33 17.35 -14.36
C MET A 196 7.53 16.07 -14.16
N PHE A 197 7.79 15.06 -14.98
CA PHE A 197 7.10 13.78 -14.97
C PHE A 197 7.92 12.65 -14.34
N ALA A 198 8.82 12.98 -13.40
CA ALA A 198 9.63 11.97 -12.74
C ALA A 198 8.76 10.88 -12.10
N PRO A 199 9.07 9.58 -12.29
CA PRO A 199 8.32 8.50 -11.68
C PRO A 199 8.30 8.60 -10.16
N PRO A 200 7.17 8.25 -9.48
CA PRO A 200 7.04 8.36 -8.04
C PRO A 200 8.14 7.59 -7.30
N GLY A 201 8.74 8.24 -6.31
CA GLY A 201 9.84 7.69 -5.50
C GLY A 201 11.25 7.96 -6.02
N LYS A 202 11.42 8.70 -7.13
CA LYS A 202 12.72 9.16 -7.59
C LYS A 202 12.92 10.65 -7.32
N LYS A 203 13.93 10.96 -6.51
CA LYS A 203 14.30 12.35 -6.16
C LYS A 203 15.32 12.98 -7.12
N VAL A 204 15.99 12.17 -7.94
CA VAL A 204 17.06 12.63 -8.85
C VAL A 204 16.85 12.03 -10.23
N VAL A 205 16.83 12.89 -11.24
CA VAL A 205 16.76 12.52 -12.65
C VAL A 205 18.15 12.10 -13.12
N GLY A 206 18.29 10.82 -13.48
CA GLY A 206 19.54 10.24 -13.99
C GLY A 206 19.57 10.13 -15.53
N ARG A 207 20.66 9.56 -16.05
CA ARG A 207 20.83 9.34 -17.51
C ARG A 207 19.70 8.48 -18.11
N LYS A 208 19.18 7.49 -17.36
CA LYS A 208 18.12 6.59 -17.84
C LYS A 208 16.78 7.30 -18.00
N GLU A 209 16.45 8.17 -17.07
CA GLU A 209 15.23 8.97 -17.10
C GLU A 209 15.26 9.96 -18.27
N ARG A 210 16.39 10.64 -18.45
CA ARG A 210 16.59 11.57 -19.57
C ARG A 210 16.51 10.87 -20.92
N ALA A 211 17.16 9.72 -21.07
CA ALA A 211 17.10 8.93 -22.30
C ALA A 211 15.67 8.45 -22.61
N ALA A 212 14.92 8.01 -21.60
CA ALA A 212 13.54 7.60 -21.76
C ALA A 212 12.60 8.77 -22.13
N ALA A 213 12.82 9.95 -21.53
CA ALA A 213 12.08 11.16 -21.89
C ALA A 213 12.33 11.59 -23.34
N ILE A 214 13.59 11.49 -23.82
CA ILE A 214 13.91 11.74 -25.23
C ILE A 214 13.14 10.79 -26.14
N LEU A 215 13.19 9.49 -25.87
CA LEU A 215 12.49 8.49 -26.68
C LEU A 215 10.97 8.71 -26.69
N ALA A 216 10.39 9.04 -25.56
CA ALA A 216 8.95 9.33 -25.47
C ALA A 216 8.56 10.57 -26.31
N LEU A 217 9.34 11.64 -26.22
CA LEU A 217 9.13 12.84 -27.04
C LEU A 217 9.27 12.57 -28.53
N GLU A 218 10.26 11.77 -28.94
CA GLU A 218 10.44 11.35 -30.34
C GLU A 218 9.26 10.49 -30.82
N GLN A 219 8.76 9.56 -30.00
CA GLN A 219 7.59 8.74 -30.35
C GLN A 219 6.32 9.58 -30.50
N LEU A 220 6.09 10.55 -29.59
CA LEU A 220 4.96 11.48 -29.69
C LEU A 220 5.08 12.41 -30.91
N ALA A 221 6.27 12.83 -31.27
CA ALA A 221 6.53 13.61 -32.48
C ALA A 221 6.31 12.78 -33.75
N HIS A 222 6.74 11.51 -33.78
CA HIS A 222 6.47 10.59 -34.89
C HIS A 222 4.96 10.28 -35.01
N GLY A 223 4.24 10.24 -33.89
CA GLY A 223 2.80 10.06 -33.84
C GLY A 223 1.99 11.31 -34.19
N GLY A 224 2.62 12.43 -34.50
CA GLY A 224 1.96 13.68 -34.86
C GLY A 224 1.30 14.41 -33.69
N VAL A 225 1.66 14.07 -32.45
CA VAL A 225 1.15 14.72 -31.24
C VAL A 225 1.98 15.96 -30.89
N LEU A 226 3.25 15.95 -31.27
CA LEU A 226 4.20 17.03 -31.05
C LEU A 226 4.97 17.36 -32.34
N CYS A 227 5.36 18.63 -32.51
CA CYS A 227 6.27 19.07 -33.56
C CYS A 227 7.69 19.22 -33.01
N ARG A 228 8.67 18.74 -33.75
CA ARG A 228 10.08 18.79 -33.33
C ARG A 228 10.80 20.00 -33.95
N HIS A 229 11.44 20.80 -33.12
CA HIS A 229 12.22 21.97 -33.54
C HIS A 229 13.64 21.93 -32.96
N ASP A 230 14.61 22.27 -33.80
CA ASP A 230 15.99 22.53 -33.34
C ASP A 230 16.15 24.01 -33.02
N VAL A 231 16.44 24.31 -31.77
CA VAL A 231 16.65 25.67 -31.29
C VAL A 231 18.09 25.77 -30.74
N LYS A 232 18.98 26.29 -31.53
CA LYS A 232 20.42 26.49 -31.18
C LYS A 232 21.13 25.20 -30.75
N GLY A 233 20.84 24.07 -31.41
CA GLY A 233 21.42 22.76 -31.11
C GLY A 233 20.74 22.01 -29.98
N GLU A 234 19.64 22.53 -29.40
CA GLU A 234 18.80 21.84 -28.48
C GLU A 234 17.45 21.46 -29.10
N MET A 235 17.08 20.20 -28.98
CA MET A 235 15.78 19.75 -29.47
C MET A 235 14.66 20.22 -28.55
N ARG A 236 13.65 20.87 -29.11
CA ARG A 236 12.41 21.28 -28.48
C ARG A 236 11.22 20.60 -29.14
N TYR A 237 10.21 20.26 -28.37
CA TYR A 237 9.00 19.59 -28.82
C TYR A 237 7.80 20.45 -28.43
N VAL A 238 6.95 20.75 -29.39
CA VAL A 238 5.85 21.71 -29.24
C VAL A 238 4.56 21.02 -29.65
N ASN A 239 3.47 21.23 -28.89
CA ASN A 239 2.13 20.85 -29.32
C ASN A 239 1.64 21.88 -30.34
N ASP A 240 1.08 21.40 -31.45
CA ASP A 240 0.49 22.23 -32.51
C ASP A 240 -1.03 22.32 -32.34
#